data_330470a0178d2246f057cccc11a607ce
#
_entry.id   330470a0178d2246f057cccc11a607ce
#
_cell.length_a   1.000
_cell.length_b   1.000
_cell.length_c   1.000
_cell.angle_alpha   90.00
_cell.angle_beta   90.00
_cell.angle_gamma   90.00
#
_symmetry.space_group_name_H-M   'P 1'
#
loop_
_entity.id
_entity.type
_entity.pdbx_description
1 polymer ?
#
loop_
_entity_poly.entity_id
_entity_poly.type
_entity_poly.pdbx_seq_one_letter_code
_entity_poly.pdbx_strand_id
1 'polypeptide(L)'
;MKVLAAGDHFVRPGAVAEAIRAELGGRASVRELTGPWPIEPFGPVAEVHEASGDEDELIAALDGAEVAVTQMAPFTERVLAAAPALRLVVVTRGGPVNVNLAAAEARGVEVRSTPGRNAPAAAELAVALTLGALRRLAQVDATMRAGEWRSDLYAYDACGGELSGAEVGVVGFGAIGRRVAAVFEALGARVLVHDPFAAPPPSMEQVKLPDLLARSRVVSLHARLTPETRHMIGASELALMPRDAVLVNTARGALVDTEALTEALTSGRLAGAALDVYDPEPLPADHPLRALPNVLLTPHLAGATRQTADRAVAMAAREVAAYYAATRQGRDEGRDESRDQGRDREGRTA
;
A
#
# COMPACT_ATOMS: atom_id res chain seq x y z
N MET A 1 9.02 5.51 -28.68
CA MET A 1 8.35 5.96 -27.45
C MET A 1 9.38 6.50 -26.47
N LYS A 2 9.19 7.70 -25.95
CA LYS A 2 10.05 8.27 -24.93
C LYS A 2 9.43 8.02 -23.55
N VAL A 3 10.17 7.44 -22.64
CA VAL A 3 9.72 7.08 -21.30
C VAL A 3 10.58 7.78 -20.25
N LEU A 4 9.95 8.31 -19.20
CA LEU A 4 10.62 8.74 -17.98
C LEU A 4 10.45 7.66 -16.91
N ALA A 5 11.54 7.14 -16.38
CA ALA A 5 11.59 6.33 -15.16
C ALA A 5 11.89 7.25 -13.97
N ALA A 6 10.85 7.84 -13.37
CA ALA A 6 10.93 8.69 -12.18
C ALA A 6 10.82 7.81 -10.92
N GLY A 7 11.88 7.07 -10.64
CA GLY A 7 11.99 6.21 -9.47
C GLY A 7 12.60 6.93 -8.27
N ASP A 8 13.06 6.12 -7.31
CA ASP A 8 13.67 6.58 -6.06
C ASP A 8 14.68 5.52 -5.57
N HIS A 9 15.13 5.60 -4.30
CA HIS A 9 16.07 4.63 -3.74
C HIS A 9 15.45 3.27 -3.41
N PHE A 10 14.12 3.13 -3.47
CA PHE A 10 13.42 1.85 -3.29
C PHE A 10 13.03 1.23 -4.64
N VAL A 11 12.29 1.94 -5.49
CA VAL A 11 12.01 1.53 -6.88
C VAL A 11 13.00 2.25 -7.80
N ARG A 12 14.18 1.67 -7.95
CA ARG A 12 15.32 2.31 -8.62
C ARG A 12 15.02 2.56 -10.10
N PRO A 13 15.24 3.79 -10.61
CA PRO A 13 14.95 4.15 -11.99
C PRO A 13 15.73 3.30 -13.00
N GLY A 14 16.97 2.93 -12.72
CA GLY A 14 17.75 2.03 -13.57
C GLY A 14 17.10 0.63 -13.73
N ALA A 15 16.55 0.07 -12.65
CA ALA A 15 15.84 -1.21 -12.73
C ALA A 15 14.54 -1.10 -13.57
N VAL A 16 13.81 0.01 -13.44
CA VAL A 16 12.64 0.31 -14.27
C VAL A 16 13.03 0.43 -15.74
N ALA A 17 14.11 1.15 -16.03
CA ALA A 17 14.62 1.35 -17.38
C ALA A 17 15.06 0.03 -18.01
N GLU A 18 15.76 -0.82 -17.26
CA GLU A 18 16.18 -2.16 -17.70
C GLU A 18 14.97 -3.04 -18.03
N ALA A 19 13.97 -3.11 -17.16
CA ALA A 19 12.76 -3.89 -17.36
C ALA A 19 11.96 -3.42 -18.59
N ILE A 20 11.81 -2.08 -18.78
CA ILE A 20 11.15 -1.53 -19.97
C ILE A 20 11.92 -1.86 -21.25
N ARG A 21 13.26 -1.77 -21.23
CA ARG A 21 14.10 -2.14 -22.38
C ARG A 21 13.99 -3.64 -22.69
N ALA A 22 13.86 -4.50 -21.68
CA ALA A 22 13.67 -5.94 -21.86
C ALA A 22 12.33 -6.25 -22.54
N GLU A 23 11.24 -5.58 -22.16
CA GLU A 23 9.89 -5.77 -22.73
C GLU A 23 9.79 -5.18 -24.16
N LEU A 24 10.39 -4.02 -24.42
CA LEU A 24 10.20 -3.28 -25.66
C LEU A 24 11.38 -3.36 -26.65
N GLY A 25 12.53 -3.86 -26.21
CA GLY A 25 13.77 -3.83 -26.99
C GLY A 25 14.18 -2.38 -27.28
N GLY A 26 14.78 -2.12 -28.45
CA GLY A 26 15.21 -0.77 -28.86
C GLY A 26 14.08 0.23 -29.21
N ARG A 27 12.80 -0.12 -28.94
CA ARG A 27 11.62 0.69 -29.29
C ARG A 27 11.29 1.79 -28.27
N ALA A 28 11.95 1.78 -27.11
CA ALA A 28 11.81 2.81 -26.09
C ALA A 28 13.15 3.46 -25.78
N SER A 29 13.15 4.81 -25.69
CA SER A 29 14.21 5.58 -25.09
C SER A 29 13.78 5.93 -23.66
N VAL A 30 14.58 5.53 -22.67
CA VAL A 30 14.24 5.71 -21.24
C VAL A 30 15.22 6.69 -20.63
N ARG A 31 14.68 7.81 -20.11
CA ARG A 31 15.37 8.76 -19.24
C ARG A 31 15.12 8.36 -17.80
N GLU A 32 16.06 8.59 -16.92
CA GLU A 32 16.00 8.23 -15.51
C GLU A 32 16.02 9.49 -14.64
N LEU A 33 15.17 9.50 -13.59
CA LEU A 33 15.17 10.51 -12.52
C LEU A 33 15.08 9.77 -11.19
N THR A 34 15.96 10.12 -10.23
CA THR A 34 15.95 9.56 -8.88
C THR A 34 15.42 10.57 -7.89
N GLY A 35 14.24 10.33 -7.34
CA GLY A 35 13.67 11.14 -6.25
C GLY A 35 14.32 10.82 -4.89
N PRO A 36 14.12 11.70 -3.88
CA PRO A 36 14.83 11.63 -2.59
C PRO A 36 14.29 10.55 -1.64
N TRP A 37 13.10 9.99 -1.87
CA TRP A 37 12.54 8.91 -1.04
C TRP A 37 13.43 7.65 -1.06
N PRO A 38 13.64 6.92 0.05
CA PRO A 38 13.16 7.18 1.43
C PRO A 38 14.18 7.93 2.31
N ILE A 39 15.20 8.54 1.73
CA ILE A 39 16.18 9.33 2.48
C ILE A 39 15.49 10.55 3.11
N GLU A 40 14.63 11.20 2.33
CA GLU A 40 13.70 12.20 2.82
C GLU A 40 12.30 11.60 2.97
N PRO A 41 11.55 11.99 4.00
CA PRO A 41 10.18 11.49 4.18
C PRO A 41 9.28 12.00 3.05
N PHE A 42 8.25 11.20 2.71
CA PHE A 42 7.19 11.69 1.84
C PHE A 42 6.21 12.59 2.60
N GLY A 43 5.47 13.39 1.84
CA GLY A 43 4.44 14.27 2.37
C GLY A 43 3.52 14.78 1.28
N PRO A 44 2.65 15.74 1.58
CA PRO A 44 1.89 16.44 0.55
C PRO A 44 2.82 17.34 -0.27
N VAL A 45 2.63 17.35 -1.60
CA VAL A 45 3.25 18.32 -2.52
C VAL A 45 2.10 18.95 -3.31
N ALA A 46 1.91 20.25 -3.15
CA ALA A 46 0.73 20.95 -3.63
C ALA A 46 -0.57 20.20 -3.23
N GLU A 47 -1.38 19.80 -4.20
CA GLU A 47 -2.66 19.11 -3.96
C GLU A 47 -2.55 17.58 -3.91
N VAL A 48 -1.38 17.00 -4.18
CA VAL A 48 -1.19 15.54 -4.13
C VAL A 48 -0.60 15.08 -2.78
N HIS A 49 -0.87 13.83 -2.43
CA HIS A 49 -0.51 13.26 -1.15
C HIS A 49 0.54 12.15 -1.29
N GLU A 50 1.21 11.82 -0.19
CA GLU A 50 2.23 10.77 -0.14
C GLU A 50 3.22 10.88 -1.32
N ALA A 51 3.69 12.10 -1.60
CA ALA A 51 4.62 12.41 -2.69
C ALA A 51 6.01 12.79 -2.15
N SER A 52 7.02 12.71 -3.00
CA SER A 52 8.40 13.06 -2.68
C SER A 52 9.13 13.53 -3.94
N GLY A 53 9.92 14.58 -3.81
CA GLY A 53 10.66 15.19 -4.90
C GLY A 53 10.13 16.57 -5.31
N ASP A 54 10.84 17.21 -6.23
CA ASP A 54 10.60 18.57 -6.68
C ASP A 54 9.84 18.61 -8.02
N GLU A 55 8.88 19.52 -8.16
CA GLU A 55 8.09 19.67 -9.38
C GLU A 55 8.92 20.18 -10.56
N ASP A 56 9.86 21.10 -10.35
CA ASP A 56 10.66 21.68 -11.43
C ASP A 56 11.64 20.66 -12.01
N GLU A 57 12.24 19.84 -11.16
CA GLU A 57 13.08 18.71 -11.59
C GLU A 57 12.26 17.68 -12.39
N LEU A 58 11.06 17.36 -11.93
CA LEU A 58 10.15 16.43 -12.61
C LEU A 58 9.70 16.99 -13.96
N ILE A 59 9.35 18.27 -14.04
CA ILE A 59 8.98 18.96 -15.29
C ILE A 59 10.12 18.91 -16.30
N ALA A 60 11.33 19.24 -15.87
CA ALA A 60 12.51 19.18 -16.72
C ALA A 60 12.80 17.75 -17.24
N ALA A 61 12.60 16.74 -16.39
CA ALA A 61 12.80 15.34 -16.77
C ALA A 61 11.71 14.83 -17.74
N LEU A 62 10.48 15.36 -17.66
CA LEU A 62 9.34 14.99 -18.51
C LEU A 62 9.44 15.56 -19.94
N ASP A 63 10.43 16.38 -20.28
CA ASP A 63 10.53 16.98 -21.62
C ASP A 63 10.45 15.95 -22.74
N GLY A 64 9.36 16.04 -23.51
CA GLY A 64 9.02 15.14 -24.61
C GLY A 64 8.72 13.69 -24.21
N ALA A 65 8.54 13.37 -22.94
CA ALA A 65 8.17 12.04 -22.47
C ALA A 65 6.69 11.75 -22.82
N GLU A 66 6.44 10.58 -23.41
CA GLU A 66 5.09 10.09 -23.73
C GLU A 66 4.52 9.24 -22.56
N VAL A 67 5.41 8.60 -21.82
CA VAL A 67 5.07 7.73 -20.68
C VAL A 67 5.96 8.06 -19.50
N ALA A 68 5.40 8.07 -18.31
CA ALA A 68 6.15 8.16 -17.06
C ALA A 68 5.85 6.95 -16.16
N VAL A 69 6.88 6.42 -15.52
CA VAL A 69 6.74 5.41 -14.44
C VAL A 69 7.26 6.05 -13.16
N THR A 70 6.44 6.05 -12.11
CA THR A 70 6.80 6.68 -10.84
C THR A 70 6.39 5.86 -9.63
N GLN A 71 7.07 6.05 -8.51
CA GLN A 71 6.59 5.60 -7.21
C GLN A 71 6.03 6.76 -6.40
N MET A 72 6.81 7.83 -6.21
CA MET A 72 6.49 8.90 -5.28
C MET A 72 6.55 10.31 -5.93
N ALA A 73 7.05 10.44 -7.17
CA ALA A 73 7.14 11.75 -7.79
C ALA A 73 5.78 12.44 -7.91
N PRO A 74 5.67 13.76 -7.64
CA PRO A 74 4.41 14.49 -7.55
C PRO A 74 3.86 14.85 -8.94
N PHE A 75 2.86 14.16 -9.42
CA PHE A 75 2.14 14.52 -10.66
C PHE A 75 0.98 15.45 -10.33
N THR A 76 1.32 16.69 -9.98
CA THR A 76 0.38 17.78 -9.69
C THR A 76 -0.26 18.33 -10.98
N GLU A 77 -1.25 19.20 -10.83
CA GLU A 77 -1.83 19.92 -12.00
C GLU A 77 -0.76 20.69 -12.77
N ARG A 78 0.17 21.36 -12.05
CA ARG A 78 1.29 22.11 -12.65
C ARG A 78 2.20 21.21 -13.48
N VAL A 79 2.59 20.07 -12.94
CA VAL A 79 3.46 19.09 -13.64
C VAL A 79 2.77 18.53 -14.88
N LEU A 80 1.51 18.12 -14.74
CA LEU A 80 0.73 17.60 -15.86
C LEU A 80 0.52 18.63 -16.96
N ALA A 81 0.31 19.91 -16.60
CA ALA A 81 0.19 20.99 -17.55
C ALA A 81 1.49 21.28 -18.33
N ALA A 82 2.63 21.10 -17.69
CA ALA A 82 3.95 21.31 -18.31
C ALA A 82 4.41 20.15 -19.21
N ALA A 83 3.70 19.01 -19.23
CA ALA A 83 4.06 17.81 -19.98
C ALA A 83 3.08 17.48 -21.14
N PRO A 84 3.00 18.30 -22.23
CA PRO A 84 1.98 18.14 -23.27
C PRO A 84 2.11 16.84 -24.10
N ALA A 85 3.28 16.22 -24.09
CA ALA A 85 3.51 14.94 -24.76
C ALA A 85 3.06 13.73 -23.94
N LEU A 86 2.85 13.88 -22.64
CA LEU A 86 2.52 12.79 -21.72
C LEU A 86 1.15 12.18 -22.05
N ARG A 87 1.07 10.86 -22.04
CA ARG A 87 -0.16 10.10 -22.35
C ARG A 87 -0.45 9.02 -21.31
N LEU A 88 0.57 8.54 -20.58
CA LEU A 88 0.43 7.50 -19.57
C LEU A 88 1.34 7.80 -18.37
N VAL A 89 0.77 7.70 -17.18
CA VAL A 89 1.52 7.61 -15.91
C VAL A 89 1.27 6.25 -15.29
N VAL A 90 2.33 5.46 -15.04
CA VAL A 90 2.25 4.19 -14.30
C VAL A 90 2.81 4.42 -12.91
N VAL A 91 1.94 4.34 -11.91
CA VAL A 91 2.32 4.45 -10.50
C VAL A 91 2.65 3.07 -9.95
N THR A 92 3.87 2.87 -9.48
CA THR A 92 4.34 1.60 -8.92
C THR A 92 3.81 1.32 -7.51
N ARG A 93 2.57 1.73 -7.22
CA ARG A 93 1.87 1.58 -5.94
C ARG A 93 0.46 1.03 -6.17
N GLY A 94 -0.22 0.66 -5.07
CA GLY A 94 -1.59 0.14 -5.14
C GLY A 94 -2.66 1.20 -5.38
N GLY A 95 -2.31 2.49 -5.22
CA GLY A 95 -3.17 3.63 -5.50
C GLY A 95 -2.35 4.85 -5.89
N PRO A 96 -2.81 5.68 -6.84
CA PRO A 96 -2.07 6.81 -7.41
C PRO A 96 -2.28 8.11 -6.59
N VAL A 97 -2.05 8.08 -5.27
CA VAL A 97 -2.28 9.21 -4.35
C VAL A 97 -1.36 10.41 -4.60
N ASN A 98 -0.25 10.19 -5.31
CA ASN A 98 0.71 11.20 -5.74
C ASN A 98 0.43 11.75 -7.15
N VAL A 99 -0.76 11.49 -7.70
CA VAL A 99 -1.20 11.99 -9.01
C VAL A 99 -2.53 12.73 -8.87
N ASN A 100 -2.64 13.92 -9.43
CA ASN A 100 -3.91 14.62 -9.59
C ASN A 100 -4.71 13.96 -10.73
N LEU A 101 -5.61 13.06 -10.37
CA LEU A 101 -6.39 12.27 -11.34
C LEU A 101 -7.31 13.12 -12.19
N ALA A 102 -7.93 14.16 -11.63
CA ALA A 102 -8.81 15.05 -12.38
C ALA A 102 -8.03 15.85 -13.42
N ALA A 103 -6.85 16.35 -13.08
CA ALA A 103 -5.98 17.05 -14.00
C ALA A 103 -5.40 16.12 -15.08
N ALA A 104 -5.11 14.87 -14.76
CA ALA A 104 -4.68 13.86 -15.73
C ALA A 104 -5.78 13.54 -16.74
N GLU A 105 -6.99 13.27 -16.27
CA GLU A 105 -8.17 13.00 -17.12
C GLU A 105 -8.47 14.17 -18.05
N ALA A 106 -8.49 15.42 -17.54
CA ALA A 106 -8.72 16.62 -18.33
C ALA A 106 -7.72 16.83 -19.47
N ARG A 107 -6.53 16.20 -19.36
CA ARG A 107 -5.45 16.27 -20.37
C ARG A 107 -5.31 15.00 -21.21
N GLY A 108 -6.21 14.03 -21.02
CA GLY A 108 -6.16 12.73 -21.72
C GLY A 108 -4.93 11.89 -21.33
N VAL A 109 -4.43 12.06 -20.11
CA VAL A 109 -3.34 11.24 -19.55
C VAL A 109 -3.95 10.07 -18.81
N GLU A 110 -3.70 8.86 -19.27
CA GLU A 110 -4.11 7.62 -18.60
C GLU A 110 -3.25 7.40 -17.35
N VAL A 111 -3.87 7.00 -16.24
CA VAL A 111 -3.16 6.67 -15.01
C VAL A 111 -3.40 5.21 -14.65
N ARG A 112 -2.33 4.43 -14.56
CA ARG A 112 -2.35 3.03 -14.13
C ARG A 112 -1.60 2.85 -12.82
N SER A 113 -1.94 1.82 -12.08
CA SER A 113 -1.28 1.47 -10.81
C SER A 113 -0.91 -0.02 -10.78
N THR A 114 -0.09 -0.42 -9.79
CA THR A 114 0.36 -1.82 -9.63
C THR A 114 -0.20 -2.42 -8.33
N PRO A 115 -1.52 -2.66 -8.24
CA PRO A 115 -2.14 -3.19 -7.03
C PRO A 115 -1.62 -4.60 -6.70
N GLY A 116 -1.44 -4.88 -5.42
CA GLY A 116 -1.01 -6.19 -4.94
C GLY A 116 0.50 -6.44 -4.98
N ARG A 117 1.32 -5.51 -5.51
CA ARG A 117 2.78 -5.66 -5.55
C ARG A 117 3.42 -5.99 -4.20
N ASN A 118 2.87 -5.43 -3.12
CA ASN A 118 3.35 -5.59 -1.74
C ASN A 118 2.54 -6.60 -0.92
N ALA A 119 1.54 -7.28 -1.50
CA ALA A 119 0.65 -8.13 -0.72
C ALA A 119 1.35 -9.25 0.07
N PRO A 120 2.37 -9.96 -0.45
CA PRO A 120 3.12 -10.91 0.35
C PRO A 120 3.83 -10.25 1.53
N ALA A 121 4.60 -9.18 1.28
CA ALA A 121 5.38 -8.49 2.30
C ALA A 121 4.50 -7.91 3.42
N ALA A 122 3.38 -7.26 3.05
CA ALA A 122 2.45 -6.69 4.02
C ALA A 122 1.76 -7.78 4.86
N ALA A 123 1.45 -8.93 4.26
CA ALA A 123 0.90 -10.06 5.01
C ALA A 123 1.92 -10.64 6.00
N GLU A 124 3.17 -10.81 5.58
CA GLU A 124 4.26 -11.29 6.42
C GLU A 124 4.50 -10.36 7.62
N LEU A 125 4.55 -9.03 7.39
CA LEU A 125 4.71 -8.08 8.48
C LEU A 125 3.50 -8.07 9.41
N ALA A 126 2.27 -8.12 8.90
CA ALA A 126 1.06 -8.17 9.73
C ALA A 126 1.06 -9.40 10.66
N VAL A 127 1.48 -10.56 10.15
CA VAL A 127 1.64 -11.79 10.95
C VAL A 127 2.75 -11.63 12.00
N ALA A 128 3.90 -11.10 11.59
CA ALA A 128 5.04 -10.88 12.50
C ALA A 128 4.66 -9.91 13.64
N LEU A 129 4.00 -8.80 13.32
CA LEU A 129 3.50 -7.82 14.28
C LEU A 129 2.46 -8.43 15.21
N THR A 130 1.55 -9.27 14.70
CA THR A 130 0.58 -10.00 15.52
C THR A 130 1.25 -10.89 16.56
N LEU A 131 2.17 -11.74 16.12
CA LEU A 131 2.90 -12.63 17.02
C LEU A 131 3.80 -11.85 17.98
N GLY A 132 4.43 -10.78 17.48
CA GLY A 132 5.25 -9.88 18.29
C GLY A 132 4.47 -9.17 19.39
N ALA A 133 3.28 -8.70 19.13
CA ALA A 133 2.40 -8.05 20.10
C ALA A 133 1.86 -9.05 21.14
N LEU A 134 1.36 -10.22 20.69
CA LEU A 134 0.89 -11.29 21.60
C LEU A 134 1.95 -11.75 22.58
N ARG A 135 3.21 -11.78 22.16
CA ARG A 135 4.34 -12.24 22.98
C ARG A 135 5.19 -11.08 23.53
N ARG A 136 4.76 -9.82 23.34
CA ARG A 136 5.44 -8.60 23.81
C ARG A 136 6.92 -8.54 23.41
N LEU A 137 7.26 -8.99 22.19
CA LEU A 137 8.65 -9.22 21.78
C LEU A 137 9.53 -7.96 21.86
N ALA A 138 9.01 -6.78 21.47
CA ALA A 138 9.78 -5.54 21.55
C ALA A 138 10.14 -5.17 23.00
N GLN A 139 9.20 -5.31 23.92
CA GLN A 139 9.43 -5.05 25.34
C GLN A 139 10.45 -6.03 25.93
N VAL A 140 10.29 -7.31 25.64
CA VAL A 140 11.18 -8.37 26.15
C VAL A 140 12.60 -8.19 25.60
N ASP A 141 12.77 -7.91 24.31
CA ASP A 141 14.07 -7.63 23.69
C ASP A 141 14.73 -6.40 24.34
N ALA A 142 13.97 -5.32 24.54
CA ALA A 142 14.49 -4.09 25.17
C ALA A 142 15.00 -4.34 26.59
N THR A 143 14.25 -5.08 27.43
CA THR A 143 14.68 -5.41 28.80
C THR A 143 15.90 -6.33 28.82
N MET A 144 15.95 -7.34 27.95
CA MET A 144 17.12 -8.21 27.79
C MET A 144 18.38 -7.44 27.41
N ARG A 145 18.27 -6.48 26.47
CA ARG A 145 19.40 -5.62 26.09
C ARG A 145 19.84 -4.67 27.20
N ALA A 146 18.90 -4.27 28.08
CA ALA A 146 19.21 -3.49 29.28
C ALA A 146 19.84 -4.34 30.41
N GLY A 147 20.02 -5.65 30.22
CA GLY A 147 20.64 -6.56 31.20
C GLY A 147 19.65 -7.18 32.19
N GLU A 148 18.34 -7.01 31.96
CA GLU A 148 17.30 -7.57 32.84
C GLU A 148 16.84 -8.95 32.37
N TRP A 149 16.90 -9.94 33.26
CA TRP A 149 16.34 -11.28 33.04
C TRP A 149 14.94 -11.37 33.66
N ARG A 150 13.88 -11.20 32.82
CA ARG A 150 12.48 -11.10 33.23
C ARG A 150 11.81 -12.48 33.35
N SER A 151 12.26 -13.33 34.28
CA SER A 151 11.63 -14.62 34.52
C SER A 151 10.22 -14.53 35.12
N ASP A 152 9.86 -13.36 35.71
CA ASP A 152 8.52 -13.02 36.16
C ASP A 152 7.46 -13.05 35.03
N LEU A 153 7.85 -12.88 33.79
CA LEU A 153 6.96 -12.99 32.62
C LEU A 153 6.49 -14.43 32.35
N TYR A 154 7.02 -15.41 33.09
CA TYR A 154 6.56 -16.79 33.06
C TYR A 154 5.38 -17.03 34.02
N ALA A 155 5.06 -16.05 34.88
CA ALA A 155 3.89 -16.13 35.74
C ALA A 155 2.59 -16.16 34.89
N TYR A 156 1.61 -16.97 35.31
CA TYR A 156 0.39 -17.22 34.57
C TYR A 156 -0.30 -15.93 34.11
N ASP A 157 -0.45 -14.95 34.99
CA ASP A 157 -1.11 -13.66 34.70
C ASP A 157 -0.24 -12.69 33.87
N ALA A 158 1.06 -13.00 33.71
CA ALA A 158 2.01 -12.22 32.93
C ALA A 158 2.33 -12.83 31.55
N CYS A 159 1.97 -14.11 31.33
CA CYS A 159 2.23 -14.78 30.06
C CYS A 159 1.56 -14.11 28.88
N GLY A 160 2.20 -14.17 27.71
CA GLY A 160 1.59 -13.84 26.43
C GLY A 160 0.59 -14.90 25.98
N GLY A 161 -0.23 -14.56 24.99
CA GLY A 161 -1.20 -15.49 24.41
C GLY A 161 -0.69 -16.24 23.18
N GLU A 162 -1.45 -17.23 22.75
CA GLU A 162 -1.25 -18.02 21.52
C GLU A 162 -2.38 -17.73 20.51
N LEU A 163 -2.11 -17.97 19.23
CA LEU A 163 -3.14 -17.96 18.18
C LEU A 163 -3.91 -19.27 18.13
N SER A 164 -3.28 -20.38 18.47
CA SER A 164 -3.90 -21.71 18.43
C SER A 164 -5.15 -21.76 19.29
N GLY A 165 -6.28 -22.14 18.69
CA GLY A 165 -7.60 -22.20 19.33
C GLY A 165 -8.28 -20.83 19.57
N ALA A 166 -7.59 -19.71 19.37
CA ALA A 166 -8.15 -18.37 19.52
C ALA A 166 -9.05 -18.00 18.33
N GLU A 167 -10.06 -17.15 18.57
CA GLU A 167 -10.80 -16.46 17.52
C GLU A 167 -10.01 -15.20 17.10
N VAL A 168 -9.81 -15.06 15.78
CA VAL A 168 -9.00 -13.98 15.20
C VAL A 168 -9.80 -13.30 14.10
N GLY A 169 -9.99 -11.98 14.22
CA GLY A 169 -10.71 -11.16 13.27
C GLY A 169 -9.83 -10.60 12.17
N VAL A 170 -10.22 -10.78 10.93
CA VAL A 170 -9.62 -10.15 9.75
C VAL A 170 -10.63 -9.19 9.14
N VAL A 171 -10.34 -7.90 9.19
CA VAL A 171 -11.18 -6.84 8.63
C VAL A 171 -10.64 -6.42 7.27
N GLY A 172 -11.39 -6.77 6.21
CA GLY A 172 -10.93 -6.65 4.82
C GLY A 172 -10.31 -7.95 4.29
N PHE A 173 -10.94 -8.57 3.29
CA PHE A 173 -10.55 -9.86 2.72
C PHE A 173 -10.02 -9.74 1.28
N GLY A 174 -9.23 -8.69 1.03
CA GLY A 174 -8.51 -8.44 -0.22
C GLY A 174 -7.23 -9.27 -0.35
N ALA A 175 -6.30 -8.80 -1.19
CA ALA A 175 -5.05 -9.52 -1.50
C ALA A 175 -4.15 -9.77 -0.27
N ILE A 176 -4.17 -8.86 0.72
CA ILE A 176 -3.41 -8.98 1.97
C ILE A 176 -4.19 -9.81 2.99
N GLY A 177 -5.45 -9.42 3.28
CA GLY A 177 -6.25 -10.07 4.31
C GLY A 177 -6.42 -11.58 4.10
N ARG A 178 -6.60 -12.04 2.85
CA ARG A 178 -6.66 -13.48 2.52
C ARG A 178 -5.38 -14.23 2.88
N ARG A 179 -4.21 -13.62 2.68
CA ARG A 179 -2.91 -14.22 3.01
C ARG A 179 -2.71 -14.30 4.53
N VAL A 180 -3.05 -13.23 5.23
CA VAL A 180 -2.98 -13.16 6.70
C VAL A 180 -3.93 -14.19 7.32
N ALA A 181 -5.17 -14.24 6.85
CA ALA A 181 -6.18 -15.22 7.29
C ALA A 181 -5.70 -16.66 7.13
N ALA A 182 -5.14 -17.01 5.97
CA ALA A 182 -4.62 -18.35 5.70
C ALA A 182 -3.46 -18.73 6.64
N VAL A 183 -2.59 -17.78 6.98
CA VAL A 183 -1.49 -18.04 7.93
C VAL A 183 -2.04 -18.21 9.36
N PHE A 184 -3.00 -17.38 9.77
CA PHE A 184 -3.62 -17.53 11.09
C PHE A 184 -4.36 -18.87 11.23
N GLU A 185 -5.08 -19.30 10.20
CA GLU A 185 -5.72 -20.62 10.15
C GLU A 185 -4.66 -21.74 10.25
N ALA A 186 -3.54 -21.65 9.53
CA ALA A 186 -2.45 -22.62 9.58
C ALA A 186 -1.78 -22.67 10.96
N LEU A 187 -1.81 -21.59 11.75
CA LEU A 187 -1.37 -21.55 13.14
C LEU A 187 -2.45 -22.05 14.13
N GLY A 188 -3.57 -22.56 13.64
CA GLY A 188 -4.63 -23.16 14.45
C GLY A 188 -5.66 -22.16 15.00
N ALA A 189 -5.69 -20.92 14.51
CA ALA A 189 -6.71 -19.95 14.88
C ALA A 189 -8.07 -20.25 14.18
N ARG A 190 -9.17 -19.86 14.82
CA ARG A 190 -10.50 -19.76 14.18
C ARG A 190 -10.65 -18.39 13.60
N VAL A 191 -10.64 -18.29 12.26
CA VAL A 191 -10.63 -17.00 11.57
C VAL A 191 -12.04 -16.49 11.32
N LEU A 192 -12.32 -15.28 11.83
CA LEU A 192 -13.54 -14.51 11.56
C LEU A 192 -13.19 -13.45 10.52
N VAL A 193 -14.03 -13.30 9.51
CA VAL A 193 -13.80 -12.34 8.41
C VAL A 193 -14.93 -11.32 8.35
N HIS A 194 -14.58 -10.06 8.31
CA HIS A 194 -15.49 -8.97 7.95
C HIS A 194 -15.04 -8.32 6.65
N ASP A 195 -15.80 -8.54 5.58
CA ASP A 195 -15.66 -7.85 4.30
C ASP A 195 -17.02 -7.80 3.60
N PRO A 196 -17.56 -6.62 3.25
CA PRO A 196 -18.86 -6.53 2.57
C PRO A 196 -18.83 -6.96 1.10
N PHE A 197 -17.63 -7.10 0.50
CA PHE A 197 -17.46 -7.33 -0.93
C PHE A 197 -16.85 -8.69 -1.28
N ALA A 198 -16.27 -9.40 -0.30
CA ALA A 198 -15.59 -10.66 -0.52
C ALA A 198 -15.97 -11.71 0.54
N ALA A 199 -16.37 -12.89 0.09
CA ALA A 199 -16.63 -14.01 0.97
C ALA A 199 -15.36 -14.84 1.23
N PRO A 200 -15.13 -15.31 2.47
CA PRO A 200 -14.07 -16.25 2.79
C PRO A 200 -14.44 -17.69 2.34
N PRO A 201 -13.46 -18.63 2.32
CA PRO A 201 -13.74 -20.05 2.13
C PRO A 201 -14.55 -20.62 3.31
N PRO A 202 -15.21 -21.79 3.15
CA PRO A 202 -16.06 -22.40 4.19
C PRO A 202 -15.32 -22.74 5.51
N SER A 203 -14.01 -22.80 5.52
CA SER A 203 -13.19 -23.02 6.72
C SER A 203 -13.12 -21.79 7.63
N MET A 204 -13.51 -20.61 7.15
CA MET A 204 -13.54 -19.35 7.88
C MET A 204 -14.96 -18.82 8.00
N GLU A 205 -15.27 -18.12 9.07
CA GLU A 205 -16.61 -17.59 9.34
C GLU A 205 -16.72 -16.14 8.89
N GLN A 206 -17.70 -15.81 8.03
CA GLN A 206 -18.01 -14.43 7.69
C GLN A 206 -18.99 -13.85 8.71
N VAL A 207 -18.63 -12.71 9.32
CA VAL A 207 -19.42 -12.07 10.38
C VAL A 207 -19.54 -10.56 10.19
N LYS A 208 -20.45 -9.92 10.90
CA LYS A 208 -20.54 -8.46 10.99
C LYS A 208 -19.40 -7.91 11.87
N LEU A 209 -19.00 -6.66 11.63
CA LEU A 209 -17.90 -6.04 12.36
C LEU A 209 -18.09 -6.08 13.90
N PRO A 210 -19.25 -5.73 14.48
CA PRO A 210 -19.43 -5.80 15.93
C PRO A 210 -19.23 -7.21 16.51
N ASP A 211 -19.70 -8.25 15.80
CA ASP A 211 -19.57 -9.64 16.23
C ASP A 211 -18.10 -10.10 16.16
N LEU A 212 -17.39 -9.68 15.09
CA LEU A 212 -15.95 -9.92 14.94
C LEU A 212 -15.19 -9.31 16.10
N LEU A 213 -15.44 -8.03 16.41
CA LEU A 213 -14.75 -7.30 17.47
C LEU A 213 -14.99 -7.93 18.84
N ALA A 214 -16.24 -8.31 19.15
CA ALA A 214 -16.61 -8.86 20.45
C ALA A 214 -16.00 -10.26 20.72
N ARG A 215 -15.69 -11.02 19.68
CA ARG A 215 -15.20 -12.41 19.79
C ARG A 215 -13.69 -12.51 19.65
N SER A 216 -13.04 -11.56 18.96
CA SER A 216 -11.67 -11.73 18.52
C SER A 216 -10.64 -11.39 19.60
N ARG A 217 -9.71 -12.33 19.84
CA ARG A 217 -8.48 -12.12 20.63
C ARG A 217 -7.48 -11.20 19.89
N VAL A 218 -7.47 -11.28 18.57
CA VAL A 218 -6.68 -10.41 17.67
C VAL A 218 -7.61 -9.86 16.60
N VAL A 219 -7.51 -8.57 16.33
CA VAL A 219 -8.17 -7.94 15.18
C VAL A 219 -7.11 -7.35 14.27
N SER A 220 -7.03 -7.82 13.02
CA SER A 220 -6.07 -7.36 12.02
C SER A 220 -6.78 -6.63 10.88
N LEU A 221 -6.37 -5.38 10.63
CA LEU A 221 -7.02 -4.49 9.68
C LEU A 221 -6.32 -4.52 8.31
N HIS A 222 -7.09 -4.79 7.26
CA HIS A 222 -6.67 -4.85 5.85
C HIS A 222 -7.67 -4.18 4.91
N ALA A 223 -8.60 -3.40 5.45
CA ALA A 223 -9.57 -2.64 4.68
C ALA A 223 -8.91 -1.46 3.96
N ARG A 224 -9.54 -0.98 2.89
CA ARG A 224 -9.17 0.29 2.24
C ARG A 224 -9.68 1.46 3.07
N LEU A 225 -8.93 2.56 3.07
CA LEU A 225 -9.42 3.82 3.61
C LEU A 225 -10.33 4.48 2.57
N THR A 226 -11.57 4.72 2.96
CA THR A 226 -12.59 5.48 2.23
C THR A 226 -13.28 6.42 3.22
N PRO A 227 -14.14 7.35 2.80
CA PRO A 227 -14.94 8.13 3.73
C PRO A 227 -15.75 7.27 4.71
N GLU A 228 -16.26 6.12 4.28
CA GLU A 228 -17.08 5.21 5.08
C GLU A 228 -16.28 4.36 6.07
N THR A 229 -15.00 4.12 5.79
CA THR A 229 -14.11 3.32 6.66
C THR A 229 -13.19 4.18 7.52
N ARG A 230 -13.21 5.51 7.34
CA ARG A 230 -12.47 6.42 8.20
C ARG A 230 -12.96 6.30 9.63
N HIS A 231 -12.02 6.06 10.57
CA HIS A 231 -12.30 5.83 12.00
C HIS A 231 -13.35 4.72 12.25
N MET A 232 -13.37 3.69 11.37
CA MET A 232 -14.26 2.55 11.55
C MET A 232 -13.97 1.76 12.85
N ILE A 233 -12.82 1.97 13.45
CA ILE A 233 -12.46 1.49 14.80
C ILE A 233 -12.29 2.73 15.69
N GLY A 234 -13.38 3.15 16.28
CA GLY A 234 -13.43 4.23 17.27
C GLY A 234 -13.61 3.72 18.69
N ALA A 235 -13.96 4.60 19.61
CA ALA A 235 -14.13 4.28 21.04
C ALA A 235 -15.21 3.21 21.27
N SER A 236 -16.33 3.26 20.53
CA SER A 236 -17.42 2.27 20.59
C SER A 236 -16.97 0.89 20.13
N GLU A 237 -16.21 0.81 19.07
CA GLU A 237 -15.68 -0.44 18.51
C GLU A 237 -14.61 -1.04 19.42
N LEU A 238 -13.69 -0.22 19.92
CA LEU A 238 -12.69 -0.64 20.91
C LEU A 238 -13.34 -1.14 22.21
N ALA A 239 -14.48 -0.57 22.60
CA ALA A 239 -15.23 -1.02 23.78
C ALA A 239 -15.89 -2.38 23.59
N LEU A 240 -16.11 -2.88 22.37
CA LEU A 240 -16.62 -4.22 22.10
C LEU A 240 -15.55 -5.30 22.27
N MET A 241 -14.27 -4.96 22.02
CA MET A 241 -13.19 -5.95 22.02
C MET A 241 -12.95 -6.54 23.42
N PRO A 242 -12.55 -7.82 23.55
CA PRO A 242 -12.11 -8.38 24.82
C PRO A 242 -10.94 -7.56 25.44
N ARG A 243 -10.89 -7.49 26.77
CA ARG A 243 -9.82 -6.71 27.45
C ARG A 243 -8.41 -7.22 27.16
N ASP A 244 -8.28 -8.49 26.89
CA ASP A 244 -7.04 -9.17 26.54
C ASP A 244 -6.75 -9.20 25.02
N ALA A 245 -7.55 -8.49 24.22
CA ALA A 245 -7.38 -8.44 22.79
C ALA A 245 -6.25 -7.50 22.33
N VAL A 246 -5.75 -7.77 21.13
CA VAL A 246 -4.72 -6.99 20.43
C VAL A 246 -5.26 -6.47 19.11
N LEU A 247 -5.07 -5.19 18.83
CA LEU A 247 -5.37 -4.56 17.54
C LEU A 247 -4.11 -4.46 16.68
N VAL A 248 -4.18 -4.91 15.42
CA VAL A 248 -3.07 -4.83 14.45
C VAL A 248 -3.51 -4.00 13.25
N ASN A 249 -2.75 -2.94 12.94
CA ASN A 249 -3.03 -2.09 11.78
C ASN A 249 -1.79 -1.93 10.91
N THR A 250 -1.81 -2.57 9.74
CA THR A 250 -0.81 -2.44 8.66
C THR A 250 -1.43 -1.92 7.37
N ALA A 251 -2.65 -1.37 7.45
CA ALA A 251 -3.40 -0.88 6.30
C ALA A 251 -3.28 0.63 6.13
N ARG A 252 -4.04 1.41 6.91
CA ARG A 252 -3.98 2.88 6.96
C ARG A 252 -4.28 3.37 8.38
N GLY A 253 -3.54 4.39 8.85
CA GLY A 253 -3.69 4.96 10.19
C GLY A 253 -5.12 5.40 10.46
N ALA A 254 -5.71 6.16 9.56
CA ALA A 254 -7.04 6.73 9.67
C ALA A 254 -8.23 5.72 9.66
N LEU A 255 -7.98 4.41 9.57
CA LEU A 255 -9.00 3.39 9.87
C LEU A 255 -9.33 3.33 11.36
N VAL A 256 -8.40 3.77 12.19
CA VAL A 256 -8.51 3.78 13.65
C VAL A 256 -8.52 5.22 14.15
N ASP A 257 -9.41 5.53 15.06
CA ASP A 257 -9.33 6.76 15.84
C ASP A 257 -8.13 6.66 16.79
N THR A 258 -7.10 7.44 16.49
CA THR A 258 -5.81 7.38 17.21
C THR A 258 -5.95 7.81 18.69
N GLU A 259 -6.82 8.79 18.99
CA GLU A 259 -7.06 9.26 20.36
C GLU A 259 -7.79 8.19 21.18
N ALA A 260 -8.86 7.62 20.62
CA ALA A 260 -9.61 6.54 21.24
C ALA A 260 -8.75 5.29 21.50
N LEU A 261 -7.88 4.92 20.54
CA LEU A 261 -6.94 3.81 20.71
C LEU A 261 -5.95 4.11 21.84
N THR A 262 -5.40 5.32 21.89
CA THR A 262 -4.44 5.73 22.92
C THR A 262 -5.07 5.66 24.32
N GLU A 263 -6.30 6.12 24.46
CA GLU A 263 -7.06 6.01 25.72
C GLU A 263 -7.32 4.55 26.13
N ALA A 264 -7.77 3.72 25.18
CA ALA A 264 -8.04 2.29 25.42
C ALA A 264 -6.79 1.53 25.87
N LEU A 265 -5.63 1.83 25.30
CA LEU A 265 -4.35 1.23 25.67
C LEU A 265 -3.83 1.73 27.02
N THR A 266 -3.93 3.03 27.27
CA THR A 266 -3.48 3.67 28.52
C THR A 266 -4.30 3.22 29.73
N SER A 267 -5.62 3.10 29.54
CA SER A 267 -6.54 2.63 30.60
C SER A 267 -6.52 1.11 30.81
N GLY A 268 -5.79 0.35 30.00
CA GLY A 268 -5.80 -1.13 30.03
C GLY A 268 -7.14 -1.73 29.57
N ARG A 269 -7.96 -0.97 28.83
CA ARG A 269 -9.18 -1.48 28.20
C ARG A 269 -8.83 -2.45 27.06
N LEU A 270 -7.69 -2.24 26.42
CA LEU A 270 -7.13 -3.12 25.37
C LEU A 270 -5.74 -3.59 25.82
N ALA A 271 -5.43 -4.88 25.65
CA ALA A 271 -4.15 -5.46 26.09
C ALA A 271 -2.96 -4.91 25.31
N GLY A 272 -3.11 -4.62 24.03
CA GLY A 272 -2.02 -4.11 23.22
C GLY A 272 -2.42 -3.76 21.80
N ALA A 273 -1.49 -3.13 21.08
CA ALA A 273 -1.62 -2.87 19.66
C ALA A 273 -0.29 -3.08 18.93
N ALA A 274 -0.38 -3.34 17.62
CA ALA A 274 0.77 -3.32 16.72
C ALA A 274 0.43 -2.47 15.50
N LEU A 275 1.20 -1.42 15.30
CA LEU A 275 0.89 -0.38 14.32
C LEU A 275 2.09 -0.17 13.38
N ASP A 276 1.83 -0.25 12.08
CA ASP A 276 2.79 0.11 11.05
C ASP A 276 2.42 1.45 10.37
N VAL A 277 1.21 1.94 10.63
CA VAL A 277 0.62 3.14 10.00
C VAL A 277 -0.08 4.02 11.03
N TYR A 278 -0.12 5.32 10.77
CA TYR A 278 -0.56 6.34 11.74
C TYR A 278 -1.44 7.41 11.07
N ASP A 279 -2.13 8.21 11.87
CA ASP A 279 -2.82 9.43 11.44
C ASP A 279 -2.64 10.49 12.55
N PRO A 280 -1.80 11.55 12.37
CA PRO A 280 -1.00 11.84 11.17
C PRO A 280 0.24 10.93 11.01
N GLU A 281 0.81 10.94 9.81
CA GLU A 281 2.05 10.25 9.47
C GLU A 281 3.06 11.26 8.89
N PRO A 282 4.31 11.35 9.42
CA PRO A 282 4.89 10.56 10.51
C PRO A 282 4.23 10.78 11.87
N LEU A 283 4.22 9.73 12.73
CA LEU A 283 3.74 9.85 14.10
C LEU A 283 4.58 10.88 14.87
N PRO A 284 3.99 11.93 15.47
CA PRO A 284 4.72 12.96 16.22
C PRO A 284 5.67 12.39 17.28
N ALA A 285 6.80 13.07 17.49
CA ALA A 285 7.87 12.56 18.37
C ALA A 285 7.42 12.46 19.85
N ASP A 286 6.51 13.30 20.27
CA ASP A 286 5.93 13.39 21.61
C ASP A 286 4.61 12.63 21.77
N HIS A 287 4.17 11.91 20.74
CA HIS A 287 2.89 11.20 20.77
C HIS A 287 2.87 10.11 21.85
N PRO A 288 1.81 10.04 22.70
CA PRO A 288 1.72 9.12 23.83
C PRO A 288 1.92 7.63 23.47
N LEU A 289 1.46 7.18 22.31
CA LEU A 289 1.65 5.80 21.85
C LEU A 289 3.11 5.34 21.88
N ARG A 290 4.09 6.26 21.71
CA ARG A 290 5.52 5.94 21.72
C ARG A 290 6.03 5.51 23.10
N ALA A 291 5.35 5.92 24.16
CA ALA A 291 5.73 5.62 25.53
C ALA A 291 5.01 4.38 26.09
N LEU A 292 3.99 3.85 25.41
CA LEU A 292 3.20 2.73 25.88
C LEU A 292 3.96 1.39 25.69
N PRO A 293 4.21 0.63 26.76
CA PRO A 293 4.97 -0.62 26.68
C PRO A 293 4.20 -1.76 26.01
N ASN A 294 2.89 -1.65 25.89
CA ASN A 294 1.98 -2.61 25.25
C ASN A 294 1.71 -2.30 23.77
N VAL A 295 2.50 -1.41 23.15
CA VAL A 295 2.38 -1.05 21.73
C VAL A 295 3.66 -1.41 20.98
N LEU A 296 3.52 -2.12 19.87
CA LEU A 296 4.59 -2.41 18.92
C LEU A 296 4.45 -1.45 17.74
N LEU A 297 5.48 -0.66 17.45
CA LEU A 297 5.46 0.39 16.43
C LEU A 297 6.51 0.13 15.35
N THR A 298 6.13 0.26 14.09
CA THR A 298 7.03 0.25 12.93
C THR A 298 6.72 1.44 12.01
N PRO A 299 7.72 2.02 11.32
CA PRO A 299 7.56 3.25 10.55
C PRO A 299 7.13 2.99 9.09
N HIS A 300 5.92 2.45 8.88
CA HIS A 300 5.29 2.16 7.59
C HIS A 300 6.16 1.28 6.68
N LEU A 301 6.60 0.13 7.19
CA LEU A 301 7.51 -0.79 6.50
C LEU A 301 6.85 -2.02 5.88
N ALA A 302 5.51 -2.15 5.94
CA ALA A 302 4.80 -3.34 5.47
C ALA A 302 5.09 -3.68 3.99
N GLY A 303 5.37 -2.70 3.17
CA GLY A 303 5.77 -2.88 1.77
C GLY A 303 7.28 -2.90 1.50
N ALA A 304 8.12 -2.66 2.50
CA ALA A 304 9.54 -2.38 2.33
C ALA A 304 10.40 -3.66 2.19
N THR A 305 10.24 -4.39 1.08
CA THR A 305 11.08 -5.54 0.75
C THR A 305 11.64 -5.43 -0.66
N ARG A 306 12.82 -6.04 -0.90
CA ARG A 306 13.43 -6.10 -2.24
C ARG A 306 12.48 -6.71 -3.25
N GLN A 307 11.81 -7.81 -2.90
CA GLN A 307 10.85 -8.50 -3.75
C GLN A 307 9.63 -7.64 -4.08
N THR A 308 9.23 -6.72 -3.20
CA THR A 308 8.18 -5.74 -3.52
C THR A 308 8.64 -4.75 -4.57
N ALA A 309 9.86 -4.24 -4.47
CA ALA A 309 10.45 -3.35 -5.47
C ALA A 309 10.56 -4.06 -6.84
N ASP A 310 11.09 -5.29 -6.87
CA ASP A 310 11.23 -6.09 -8.08
C ASP A 310 9.88 -6.38 -8.75
N ARG A 311 8.86 -6.75 -7.97
CA ARG A 311 7.49 -6.93 -8.49
C ARG A 311 6.90 -5.63 -9.03
N ALA A 312 7.12 -4.50 -8.36
CA ALA A 312 6.66 -3.20 -8.82
C ALA A 312 7.26 -2.84 -10.18
N VAL A 313 8.58 -3.02 -10.34
CA VAL A 313 9.30 -2.83 -11.59
C VAL A 313 8.74 -3.71 -12.70
N ALA A 314 8.60 -5.02 -12.45
CA ALA A 314 8.09 -5.96 -13.44
C ALA A 314 6.64 -5.68 -13.84
N MET A 315 5.79 -5.28 -12.89
CA MET A 315 4.39 -4.92 -13.18
C MET A 315 4.32 -3.63 -13.99
N ALA A 316 5.09 -2.60 -13.61
CA ALA A 316 5.11 -1.34 -14.34
C ALA A 316 5.62 -1.51 -15.78
N ALA A 317 6.67 -2.29 -15.99
CA ALA A 317 7.19 -2.56 -17.33
C ALA A 317 6.14 -3.24 -18.22
N ARG A 318 5.36 -4.18 -17.67
CA ARG A 318 4.24 -4.83 -18.39
C ARG A 318 3.12 -3.84 -18.73
N GLU A 319 2.77 -2.90 -17.84
CA GLU A 319 1.78 -1.87 -18.14
C GLU A 319 2.24 -0.95 -19.28
N VAL A 320 3.52 -0.56 -19.27
CA VAL A 320 4.12 0.22 -20.36
C VAL A 320 4.11 -0.56 -21.69
N ALA A 321 4.44 -1.85 -21.65
CA ALA A 321 4.42 -2.71 -22.84
C ALA A 321 3.00 -2.91 -23.39
N ALA A 322 2.02 -3.11 -22.53
CA ALA A 322 0.61 -3.22 -22.91
C ALA A 322 0.10 -1.93 -23.56
N TYR A 323 0.43 -0.78 -22.99
CA TYR A 323 0.10 0.52 -23.59
C TYR A 323 0.75 0.70 -24.97
N TYR A 324 2.03 0.35 -25.10
CA TYR A 324 2.74 0.43 -26.38
C TYR A 324 2.08 -0.45 -27.46
N ALA A 325 1.68 -1.67 -27.11
CA ALA A 325 1.01 -2.60 -28.02
C ALA A 325 -0.34 -2.03 -28.52
N ALA A 326 -1.17 -1.53 -27.58
CA ALA A 326 -2.48 -0.94 -27.89
C ALA A 326 -2.38 0.29 -28.81
N THR A 327 -1.40 1.17 -28.57
CA THR A 327 -1.19 2.37 -29.39
C THR A 327 -0.71 2.06 -30.81
N ARG A 328 -0.05 0.93 -31.03
CA ARG A 328 0.36 0.50 -32.37
C ARG A 328 -0.79 -0.12 -33.16
N GLN A 329 -1.60 -0.95 -32.54
CA GLN A 329 -2.78 -1.54 -33.19
C GLN A 329 -3.71 -0.47 -33.72
N GLY A 330 -4.04 0.55 -32.91
CA GLY A 330 -4.88 1.66 -33.37
C GLY A 330 -4.29 2.52 -34.48
N ARG A 331 -2.93 2.56 -34.61
CA ARG A 331 -2.27 3.25 -35.74
C ARG A 331 -2.28 2.43 -37.02
N ASP A 332 -2.20 1.13 -36.92
CA ASP A 332 -2.21 0.23 -38.11
C ASP A 332 -3.63 0.10 -38.67
N GLU A 333 -4.66 -0.01 -37.81
CA GLU A 333 -6.08 0.00 -38.22
C GLU A 333 -6.48 1.33 -38.88
N GLY A 334 -6.08 2.48 -38.34
CA GLY A 334 -6.35 3.80 -38.94
C GLY A 334 -5.59 4.03 -40.27
N ARG A 335 -4.49 3.29 -40.52
CA ARG A 335 -3.79 3.34 -41.82
C ARG A 335 -4.47 2.50 -42.89
N ASP A 336 -5.08 1.37 -42.52
CA ASP A 336 -5.82 0.53 -43.45
C ASP A 336 -7.14 1.19 -43.86
N GLU A 337 -7.88 1.81 -42.93
CA GLU A 337 -9.09 2.57 -43.27
C GLU A 337 -8.81 3.77 -44.19
N SER A 338 -7.67 4.45 -43.97
CA SER A 338 -7.30 5.58 -44.86
C SER A 338 -6.84 5.14 -46.27
N ARG A 339 -6.29 3.93 -46.42
CA ARG A 339 -5.92 3.32 -47.68
C ARG A 339 -7.14 2.85 -48.49
N ASP A 340 -8.16 2.35 -47.77
CA ASP A 340 -9.39 1.86 -48.44
C ASP A 340 -10.25 3.03 -48.95
N GLN A 341 -10.33 4.12 -48.17
CA GLN A 341 -11.01 5.36 -48.59
C GLN A 341 -10.28 6.09 -49.75
N GLY A 342 -8.97 5.93 -49.90
CA GLY A 342 -8.18 6.44 -51.02
C GLY A 342 -8.45 5.68 -52.33
N ARG A 343 -8.65 4.37 -52.26
CA ARG A 343 -8.95 3.51 -53.43
C ARG A 343 -10.35 3.76 -54.01
N ASP A 344 -11.35 4.04 -53.13
CA ASP A 344 -12.71 4.34 -53.58
C ASP A 344 -12.85 5.72 -54.24
N ARG A 345 -11.93 6.64 -54.02
CA ARG A 345 -11.91 7.96 -54.67
C ARG A 345 -11.28 7.93 -56.04
N GLU A 346 -10.26 7.10 -56.29
CA GLU A 346 -9.62 6.94 -57.59
C GLU A 346 -10.46 6.11 -58.57
N GLY A 347 -11.34 5.20 -58.08
CA GLY A 347 -12.25 4.41 -58.90
C GLY A 347 -13.50 5.14 -59.42
N ARG A 348 -13.74 6.39 -59.04
CA ARG A 348 -14.93 7.21 -59.47
C ARG A 348 -14.60 8.30 -60.50
N THR A 349 -13.38 8.38 -60.98
CA THR A 349 -12.93 9.37 -61.97
C THR A 349 -12.42 8.73 -63.26
N ALA A 350 -12.87 7.51 -63.60
CA ALA A 350 -12.62 6.86 -64.92
C ALA A 350 -13.92 6.60 -65.69
#